data_5922e8ceab49c18e38bf8957ace82833
#
_entry.id   5922e8ceab49c18e38bf8957ace82833
#
_cell.length_a   1.000
_cell.length_b   1.000
_cell.length_c   1.000
_cell.angle_alpha   90.00
_cell.angle_beta   90.00
_cell.angle_gamma   90.00
#
_symmetry.space_group_name_H-M   'P 1'
#
loop_
_entity.id
_entity.type
_entity.pdbx_description
1 polymer ?
#
loop_
_entity_poly.entity_id
_entity_poly.type
_entity_poly.pdbx_seq_one_letter_code
_entity_poly.pdbx_strand_id
1 'polypeptide(L)'
;MILFLSVVMLLAGCDKDNALVAVSEVTLSQTALTMTVGDTEKLTATVLPEHSGYDGLVWSSNNTSVALVDVEGLVTAVSAGNATITATVGGIQATCEVTVTDAVPEGLTVTTYEALLEALRTGGTSADVPTLIMLGSDITILAGGDRTSPPINGSGYFKIDGGGHTLVRENESYYFLGNINADDDAVHIELTNIKLAQGANSFLSMIYVCNGRITLGKGVALNGQDMLATVGEKATLELGDGCELSDATGSSYSTTVMNGAILVLNGGKTAAGTYIRLSNDIFPAVSYPLISVPKALTGDVHLCFTLNGISAIAQGADGYQLTQADYDRLTVNPESSWVSLYGETMKQYNDDIFELYLDPTTNYQIKLRLKNFTPPVSGNIDMTTMTADEAQLTIRAALAAGFTELKLTGELSKIGMGGSWGTFINNKQITKCDLTGVTDWGTPTLPNAAFANCTALQEVMLPDDMKTIGSSVFSGCSALIKVNLSQVTWINLNAFYECTSLEMLILDNVTEIGREAFYGCTSLKTLKIPKCTRFGNYIVTGCKALTRIEATATGDFLDIIGNSSIENYAVFHNRDTHSGENAFAPARCDLVLNTDKQEDGTAVPKVSGNNRWTLAANASPMMWKSITFRQ
;
A
#
# COMPACT_ATOMS: atom_id res chain seq x y z
N MET A 1 -37.45 53.51 -39.92
CA MET A 1 -37.95 54.36 -41.04
C MET A 1 -39.12 53.63 -41.63
N ILE A 2 -40.30 54.15 -41.37
CA ILE A 2 -41.62 53.60 -41.69
C ILE A 2 -41.83 53.68 -43.22
N LEU A 3 -42.28 52.59 -43.82
CA LEU A 3 -42.93 52.73 -45.17
C LEU A 3 -44.27 52.01 -45.12
N PHE A 4 -45.31 52.86 -45.17
CA PHE A 4 -46.70 52.50 -45.47
C PHE A 4 -46.80 52.15 -46.95
N LEU A 5 -47.52 51.07 -47.29
CA LEU A 5 -48.13 51.00 -48.57
C LEU A 5 -49.57 50.51 -48.44
N SER A 6 -50.40 51.31 -49.08
CA SER A 6 -51.81 51.41 -49.06
C SER A 6 -52.59 50.21 -49.62
N VAL A 7 -53.75 50.04 -48.99
CA VAL A 7 -54.90 49.23 -49.35
C VAL A 7 -55.47 49.63 -50.70
N VAL A 8 -55.75 48.66 -51.59
CA VAL A 8 -56.83 48.77 -52.56
C VAL A 8 -57.83 47.66 -52.32
N MET A 9 -59.02 48.10 -51.98
CA MET A 9 -60.21 47.28 -51.74
C MET A 9 -60.87 47.03 -53.11
N LEU A 10 -61.06 45.74 -53.51
CA LEU A 10 -62.05 45.38 -54.52
C LEU A 10 -62.93 44.28 -53.90
N LEU A 11 -64.19 44.61 -53.77
CA LEU A 11 -65.28 43.70 -53.45
C LEU A 11 -65.61 42.87 -54.67
N ALA A 12 -65.60 41.55 -54.59
CA ALA A 12 -66.49 40.65 -55.30
C ALA A 12 -66.41 39.21 -54.81
N GLY A 13 -67.51 38.67 -54.38
CA GLY A 13 -67.83 37.24 -54.51
C GLY A 13 -67.47 36.33 -53.32
N CYS A 14 -68.53 35.98 -52.64
CA CYS A 14 -68.62 34.89 -51.74
C CYS A 14 -68.21 33.57 -52.42
N ASP A 15 -67.10 32.97 -52.05
CA ASP A 15 -66.86 31.53 -52.13
C ASP A 15 -66.05 31.10 -50.91
N LYS A 16 -66.56 30.07 -50.28
CA LYS A 16 -65.99 29.42 -49.06
C LYS A 16 -64.77 28.57 -49.47
N ASP A 17 -63.64 29.17 -49.63
CA ASP A 17 -62.40 28.45 -49.53
C ASP A 17 -61.60 29.05 -48.35
N ASN A 18 -61.61 28.33 -47.29
CA ASN A 18 -60.82 28.59 -46.13
C ASN A 18 -59.35 28.29 -46.50
N ALA A 19 -58.72 29.17 -47.26
CA ALA A 19 -57.31 29.06 -47.56
C ALA A 19 -56.57 29.35 -46.25
N LEU A 20 -56.05 28.29 -45.68
CA LEU A 20 -55.15 28.36 -44.54
C LEU A 20 -54.01 29.34 -44.85
N VAL A 21 -53.99 30.47 -44.17
CA VAL A 21 -52.89 31.43 -44.31
C VAL A 21 -51.62 30.78 -43.76
N ALA A 22 -50.63 30.60 -44.63
CA ALA A 22 -49.38 29.96 -44.23
C ALA A 22 -48.66 30.78 -43.13
N VAL A 23 -48.07 30.10 -42.17
CA VAL A 23 -47.19 30.72 -41.17
C VAL A 23 -46.02 31.41 -41.87
N SER A 24 -45.79 32.64 -41.57
CA SER A 24 -44.71 33.47 -42.15
C SER A 24 -43.54 33.69 -41.17
N GLU A 25 -43.81 33.63 -39.88
CA GLU A 25 -42.79 33.85 -38.85
C GLU A 25 -43.16 33.15 -37.54
N VAL A 26 -42.16 32.64 -36.85
CA VAL A 26 -42.22 32.15 -35.44
C VAL A 26 -41.14 32.87 -34.66
N THR A 27 -41.49 33.45 -33.51
CA THR A 27 -40.52 34.06 -32.59
C THR A 27 -40.73 33.55 -31.20
N LEU A 28 -39.66 33.47 -30.40
CA LEU A 28 -39.71 33.07 -29.00
C LEU A 28 -39.60 34.28 -28.08
N SER A 29 -40.19 34.18 -26.90
CA SER A 29 -40.07 35.20 -25.83
C SER A 29 -38.62 35.48 -25.42
N GLN A 30 -37.75 34.47 -25.56
CA GLN A 30 -36.32 34.56 -25.30
C GLN A 30 -35.56 33.74 -26.32
N THR A 31 -34.37 34.20 -26.73
CA THR A 31 -33.46 33.50 -27.65
C THR A 31 -32.31 32.84 -26.95
N ALA A 32 -32.12 33.15 -25.64
CA ALA A 32 -31.13 32.50 -24.79
C ALA A 32 -31.67 32.46 -23.34
N LEU A 33 -31.39 31.34 -22.66
CA LEU A 33 -31.71 31.10 -21.26
C LEU A 33 -30.45 30.62 -20.52
N THR A 34 -30.25 31.15 -19.31
CA THR A 34 -29.31 30.54 -18.35
C THR A 34 -30.11 30.05 -17.17
N MET A 35 -29.99 28.79 -16.85
CA MET A 35 -30.76 28.10 -15.80
C MET A 35 -29.82 27.29 -14.89
N THR A 36 -30.27 27.02 -13.68
CA THR A 36 -29.59 26.06 -12.79
C THR A 36 -30.33 24.73 -12.82
N VAL A 37 -29.63 23.62 -12.64
CA VAL A 37 -30.24 22.28 -12.56
C VAL A 37 -31.43 22.29 -11.60
N GLY A 38 -32.59 21.80 -12.06
CA GLY A 38 -33.85 21.81 -11.33
C GLY A 38 -34.73 23.00 -11.59
N ASP A 39 -34.23 24.08 -12.20
CA ASP A 39 -35.07 25.25 -12.56
C ASP A 39 -36.03 24.92 -13.70
N THR A 40 -37.12 25.70 -13.73
CA THR A 40 -38.09 25.65 -14.84
C THR A 40 -38.37 27.07 -15.33
N GLU A 41 -38.45 27.25 -16.66
CA GLU A 41 -38.74 28.55 -17.29
C GLU A 41 -39.72 28.32 -18.46
N LYS A 42 -40.66 29.25 -18.58
CA LYS A 42 -41.72 29.17 -19.61
C LYS A 42 -41.31 29.97 -20.85
N LEU A 43 -41.06 29.28 -21.98
CA LEU A 43 -40.94 29.93 -23.25
C LEU A 43 -42.34 30.07 -23.91
N THR A 44 -42.58 31.19 -24.53
CA THR A 44 -43.77 31.39 -25.36
C THR A 44 -43.37 31.63 -26.83
N ALA A 45 -44.14 31.05 -27.74
CA ALA A 45 -43.93 31.27 -29.16
C ALA A 45 -45.03 32.17 -29.70
N THR A 46 -44.65 33.20 -30.43
CA THR A 46 -45.55 34.05 -31.20
C THR A 46 -45.48 33.65 -32.68
N VAL A 47 -46.63 33.39 -33.27
CA VAL A 47 -46.78 32.94 -34.67
C VAL A 47 -47.50 34.00 -35.50
N LEU A 48 -46.92 34.38 -36.62
CA LEU A 48 -47.52 35.35 -37.53
C LEU A 48 -47.90 34.70 -38.87
N PRO A 49 -49.01 35.10 -39.50
CA PRO A 49 -50.02 36.02 -38.96
C PRO A 49 -50.85 35.36 -37.81
N GLU A 50 -51.40 36.16 -36.92
CA GLU A 50 -52.02 35.74 -35.66
C GLU A 50 -53.22 34.77 -35.79
N HIS A 51 -53.78 34.64 -36.97
CA HIS A 51 -54.89 33.72 -37.30
C HIS A 51 -54.54 32.74 -38.40
N SER A 52 -53.25 32.43 -38.56
CA SER A 52 -52.83 31.36 -39.44
C SER A 52 -53.41 30.04 -38.92
N GLY A 53 -54.22 29.35 -39.76
CA GLY A 53 -54.81 28.06 -39.40
C GLY A 53 -53.74 26.95 -39.41
N TYR A 54 -52.85 26.96 -38.41
CA TYR A 54 -51.79 25.94 -38.29
C TYR A 54 -52.23 24.82 -37.34
N ASP A 55 -51.88 23.59 -37.68
CA ASP A 55 -52.03 22.43 -36.82
C ASP A 55 -50.78 22.29 -35.95
N GLY A 56 -50.90 22.83 -34.73
CA GLY A 56 -50.00 22.50 -33.64
C GLY A 56 -48.60 23.11 -33.62
N LEU A 57 -48.29 23.83 -32.59
CA LEU A 57 -46.94 24.20 -32.17
C LEU A 57 -46.25 22.98 -31.58
N VAL A 58 -45.07 22.62 -32.10
CA VAL A 58 -44.27 21.51 -31.61
C VAL A 58 -42.98 22.04 -30.99
N TRP A 59 -42.76 21.68 -29.75
CA TRP A 59 -41.55 21.94 -29.03
C TRP A 59 -40.61 20.74 -29.03
N SER A 60 -39.31 20.99 -29.13
CA SER A 60 -38.28 19.94 -29.08
C SER A 60 -37.00 20.47 -28.46
N SER A 61 -36.21 19.57 -27.83
CA SER A 61 -34.88 19.81 -27.34
C SER A 61 -33.90 18.95 -28.16
N ASN A 62 -32.77 19.52 -28.57
CA ASN A 62 -31.71 18.78 -29.23
C ASN A 62 -30.88 17.93 -28.24
N ASN A 63 -31.01 18.23 -26.91
CA ASN A 63 -30.31 17.52 -25.85
C ASN A 63 -31.19 17.39 -24.61
N THR A 64 -32.00 16.35 -24.55
CA THR A 64 -32.96 16.12 -23.47
C THR A 64 -32.31 15.71 -22.17
N SER A 65 -31.05 15.30 -22.17
CA SER A 65 -30.27 15.05 -20.94
C SER A 65 -29.85 16.35 -20.25
N VAL A 66 -29.80 17.48 -20.95
CA VAL A 66 -29.47 18.80 -20.41
C VAL A 66 -30.71 19.62 -20.11
N ALA A 67 -31.64 19.74 -21.06
CA ALA A 67 -32.87 20.47 -20.89
C ALA A 67 -34.04 19.76 -21.59
N LEU A 68 -35.14 19.57 -20.88
CA LEU A 68 -36.42 19.08 -21.43
C LEU A 68 -37.31 20.27 -21.74
N VAL A 69 -38.24 20.10 -22.70
CA VAL A 69 -39.33 21.03 -22.94
C VAL A 69 -40.62 20.25 -23.10
N ASP A 70 -41.70 20.70 -22.47
CA ASP A 70 -43.03 20.10 -22.60
C ASP A 70 -43.82 20.70 -23.78
N VAL A 71 -45.02 20.17 -24.01
CA VAL A 71 -45.93 20.61 -25.07
C VAL A 71 -46.44 22.05 -24.90
N GLU A 72 -46.31 22.61 -23.70
CA GLU A 72 -46.70 23.97 -23.38
C GLU A 72 -45.54 24.97 -23.44
N GLY A 73 -44.30 24.49 -23.73
CA GLY A 73 -43.11 25.32 -23.77
C GLY A 73 -42.44 25.54 -22.43
N LEU A 74 -42.77 24.73 -21.42
CA LEU A 74 -42.08 24.78 -20.14
C LEU A 74 -40.74 24.03 -20.27
N VAL A 75 -39.65 24.74 -20.15
CA VAL A 75 -38.30 24.22 -20.16
C VAL A 75 -37.92 23.79 -18.74
N THR A 76 -37.37 22.59 -18.59
CA THR A 76 -36.85 22.06 -17.32
C THR A 76 -35.36 21.76 -17.46
N ALA A 77 -34.53 22.35 -16.61
CA ALA A 77 -33.09 22.11 -16.54
C ALA A 77 -32.80 20.77 -15.83
N VAL A 78 -32.15 19.82 -16.53
CA VAL A 78 -31.93 18.44 -16.04
C VAL A 78 -30.50 18.22 -15.56
N SER A 79 -29.50 18.63 -16.35
CA SER A 79 -28.08 18.53 -16.00
C SER A 79 -27.28 19.67 -16.62
N ALA A 80 -26.11 19.98 -16.05
CA ALA A 80 -25.22 21.01 -16.61
C ALA A 80 -24.80 20.72 -18.05
N GLY A 81 -24.77 21.76 -18.88
CA GLY A 81 -24.45 21.66 -20.30
C GLY A 81 -25.21 22.67 -21.16
N ASN A 82 -25.19 22.45 -22.46
CA ASN A 82 -25.90 23.28 -23.42
C ASN A 82 -26.96 22.45 -24.18
N ALA A 83 -28.11 23.07 -24.40
CA ALA A 83 -29.19 22.53 -25.23
C ALA A 83 -29.82 23.65 -26.06
N THR A 84 -30.41 23.29 -27.19
CA THR A 84 -31.22 24.22 -28.00
C THR A 84 -32.67 23.77 -27.99
N ILE A 85 -33.55 24.62 -27.50
CA ILE A 85 -35.00 24.41 -27.55
C ILE A 85 -35.54 25.02 -28.85
N THR A 86 -36.30 24.25 -29.60
CA THR A 86 -36.85 24.63 -30.88
C THR A 86 -38.38 24.57 -30.84
N ALA A 87 -39.02 25.66 -31.25
CA ALA A 87 -40.44 25.71 -31.53
C ALA A 87 -40.66 25.65 -33.06
N THR A 88 -41.48 24.72 -33.50
CA THR A 88 -41.75 24.48 -34.95
C THR A 88 -43.24 24.59 -35.23
N VAL A 89 -43.60 25.38 -36.21
CA VAL A 89 -44.97 25.55 -36.70
C VAL A 89 -44.96 25.68 -38.24
N GLY A 90 -45.71 24.86 -38.94
CA GLY A 90 -45.82 24.90 -40.40
C GLY A 90 -44.47 24.79 -41.12
N GLY A 91 -43.46 24.18 -40.50
CA GLY A 91 -42.10 24.05 -41.02
C GLY A 91 -41.17 25.24 -40.74
N ILE A 92 -41.66 26.31 -40.11
CA ILE A 92 -40.86 27.46 -39.67
C ILE A 92 -40.44 27.24 -38.23
N GLN A 93 -39.19 27.56 -37.90
CA GLN A 93 -38.59 27.30 -36.61
C GLN A 93 -38.07 28.56 -35.94
N ALA A 94 -38.17 28.61 -34.60
CA ALA A 94 -37.45 29.55 -33.76
C ALA A 94 -36.72 28.78 -32.65
N THR A 95 -35.54 29.25 -32.29
CA THR A 95 -34.66 28.57 -31.33
C THR A 95 -34.32 29.44 -30.13
N CYS A 96 -34.13 28.78 -28.99
CA CYS A 96 -33.59 29.37 -27.79
C CYS A 96 -32.38 28.52 -27.31
N GLU A 97 -31.22 29.13 -27.17
CA GLU A 97 -30.04 28.50 -26.61
C GLU A 97 -30.18 28.44 -25.09
N VAL A 98 -30.09 27.25 -24.52
CA VAL A 98 -30.22 27.03 -23.09
C VAL A 98 -28.87 26.57 -22.54
N THR A 99 -28.32 27.36 -21.60
CA THR A 99 -27.15 26.96 -20.83
C THR A 99 -27.62 26.59 -19.42
N VAL A 100 -27.41 25.35 -19.03
CA VAL A 100 -27.69 24.85 -17.67
C VAL A 100 -26.39 24.78 -16.92
N THR A 101 -26.36 25.37 -15.74
CA THR A 101 -25.26 25.26 -14.78
C THR A 101 -25.69 24.40 -13.59
N ASP A 102 -24.75 23.72 -12.95
CA ASP A 102 -25.05 23.05 -11.70
C ASP A 102 -25.59 24.02 -10.67
N ALA A 103 -26.55 23.57 -9.86
CA ALA A 103 -26.96 24.32 -8.68
C ALA A 103 -25.70 24.47 -7.81
N VAL A 104 -25.30 25.70 -7.55
CA VAL A 104 -24.29 25.95 -6.51
C VAL A 104 -24.99 25.67 -5.20
N PRO A 105 -24.69 24.55 -4.51
CA PRO A 105 -25.31 24.28 -3.23
C PRO A 105 -24.96 25.45 -2.31
N GLU A 106 -25.91 25.96 -1.55
CA GLU A 106 -25.64 26.99 -0.53
C GLU A 106 -24.70 26.36 0.50
N GLY A 107 -23.39 26.57 0.33
CA GLY A 107 -22.38 26.10 1.26
C GLY A 107 -22.48 26.87 2.58
N LEU A 108 -22.21 26.17 3.67
CA LEU A 108 -22.10 26.79 4.98
C LEU A 108 -20.88 27.71 5.00
N THR A 109 -21.11 29.04 5.10
CA THR A 109 -20.01 30.01 5.26
C THR A 109 -19.55 30.04 6.71
N VAL A 110 -18.26 29.72 6.94
CA VAL A 110 -17.65 29.71 8.26
C VAL A 110 -16.56 30.77 8.37
N THR A 111 -16.52 31.46 9.52
CA THR A 111 -15.56 32.55 9.79
C THR A 111 -14.76 32.32 11.06
N THR A 112 -15.05 31.25 11.81
CA THR A 112 -14.36 30.89 13.05
C THR A 112 -13.96 29.41 13.04
N TYR A 113 -12.99 29.06 13.88
CA TYR A 113 -12.54 27.70 14.07
C TYR A 113 -13.65 26.77 14.59
N GLU A 114 -14.45 27.25 15.55
CA GLU A 114 -15.56 26.48 16.11
C GLU A 114 -16.65 26.19 15.08
N ALA A 115 -16.98 27.17 14.22
CA ALA A 115 -17.94 26.96 13.14
C ALA A 115 -17.43 25.98 12.10
N LEU A 116 -16.13 26.01 11.78
CA LEU A 116 -15.48 25.03 10.88
C LEU A 116 -15.50 23.63 11.48
N LEU A 117 -15.19 23.48 12.76
CA LEU A 117 -15.26 22.19 13.46
C LEU A 117 -16.67 21.60 13.42
N GLU A 118 -17.70 22.43 13.67
CA GLU A 118 -19.09 21.96 13.63
C GLU A 118 -19.51 21.54 12.22
N ALA A 119 -19.12 22.32 11.20
CA ALA A 119 -19.38 21.99 9.79
C ALA A 119 -18.74 20.66 9.34
N LEU A 120 -17.59 20.34 9.88
CA LEU A 120 -16.83 19.13 9.54
C LEU A 120 -17.28 17.88 10.31
N ARG A 121 -18.21 17.98 11.27
CA ARG A 121 -18.70 16.83 12.05
C ARG A 121 -19.57 15.87 11.25
N THR A 122 -20.22 16.36 10.21
CA THR A 122 -21.13 15.54 9.40
C THR A 122 -20.76 15.69 7.94
N GLY A 123 -20.10 14.67 7.39
CA GLY A 123 -19.80 14.58 5.97
C GLY A 123 -21.05 14.29 5.13
N GLY A 124 -21.03 14.73 3.88
CA GLY A 124 -22.03 14.35 2.89
C GLY A 124 -22.04 12.85 2.62
N THR A 125 -23.13 12.34 2.06
CA THR A 125 -23.35 10.90 1.86
C THR A 125 -22.68 10.34 0.62
N SER A 126 -22.32 11.20 -0.35
CA SER A 126 -21.66 10.83 -1.60
C SER A 126 -20.92 12.02 -2.20
N ALA A 127 -20.19 11.79 -3.29
CA ALA A 127 -19.53 12.86 -4.06
C ALA A 127 -20.54 13.84 -4.68
N ASP A 128 -21.76 13.40 -4.97
CA ASP A 128 -22.83 14.22 -5.53
C ASP A 128 -23.59 15.01 -4.44
N VAL A 129 -23.47 14.59 -3.18
CA VAL A 129 -24.11 15.23 -2.02
C VAL A 129 -23.07 15.44 -0.91
N PRO A 130 -22.03 16.24 -1.17
CA PRO A 130 -21.01 16.56 -0.17
C PRO A 130 -21.51 17.60 0.84
N THR A 131 -20.88 17.66 2.00
CA THR A 131 -20.98 18.83 2.88
C THR A 131 -20.12 19.95 2.28
N LEU A 132 -20.75 21.07 1.96
CA LEU A 132 -20.11 22.23 1.35
C LEU A 132 -19.77 23.27 2.41
N ILE A 133 -18.52 23.66 2.45
CA ILE A 133 -17.99 24.61 3.41
C ILE A 133 -17.26 25.71 2.64
N MET A 134 -17.60 26.97 2.92
CA MET A 134 -16.91 28.16 2.41
C MET A 134 -16.22 28.88 3.55
N LEU A 135 -14.96 29.24 3.40
CA LEU A 135 -14.30 30.14 4.35
C LEU A 135 -14.68 31.59 4.04
N GLY A 136 -15.21 32.28 5.02
CA GLY A 136 -15.54 33.70 4.92
C GLY A 136 -14.46 34.61 5.50
N SER A 137 -13.41 34.05 6.07
CA SER A 137 -12.24 34.73 6.60
C SER A 137 -11.07 33.77 6.74
N ASP A 138 -9.88 34.30 7.01
CA ASP A 138 -8.76 33.50 7.49
C ASP A 138 -9.10 32.85 8.83
N ILE A 139 -8.82 31.57 8.98
CA ILE A 139 -9.12 30.80 10.19
C ILE A 139 -7.83 30.23 10.76
N THR A 140 -7.60 30.46 12.05
CA THR A 140 -6.50 29.85 12.79
C THR A 140 -6.99 28.64 13.56
N ILE A 141 -6.37 27.49 13.30
CA ILE A 141 -6.61 26.26 14.04
C ILE A 141 -5.86 26.34 15.36
N LEU A 142 -6.62 26.40 16.44
CA LEU A 142 -6.08 26.54 17.80
C LEU A 142 -5.58 25.19 18.32
N ALA A 143 -4.46 25.24 19.03
CA ALA A 143 -3.94 24.07 19.75
C ALA A 143 -4.91 23.64 20.84
N GLY A 144 -5.46 22.45 20.74
CA GLY A 144 -6.35 21.90 21.78
C GLY A 144 -6.91 20.57 21.35
N GLY A 145 -6.32 19.49 21.80
CA GLY A 145 -6.81 18.14 21.57
C GLY A 145 -5.80 17.09 22.05
N ASP A 146 -6.32 15.97 22.46
CA ASP A 146 -5.54 14.77 22.77
C ASP A 146 -4.76 14.36 21.50
N ARG A 147 -3.52 13.95 21.73
CA ARG A 147 -2.57 13.51 20.67
C ARG A 147 -3.04 12.29 19.89
N THR A 148 -4.14 11.69 20.19
CA THR A 148 -4.54 10.38 19.69
C THR A 148 -5.72 10.40 18.70
N SER A 149 -6.37 11.54 18.52
CA SER A 149 -7.51 11.65 17.60
C SER A 149 -7.56 13.02 16.94
N PRO A 150 -7.72 13.13 15.62
CA PRO A 150 -8.01 14.41 15.01
C PRO A 150 -9.32 14.97 15.60
N PRO A 151 -9.45 16.30 15.76
CA PRO A 151 -10.70 16.89 16.25
C PRO A 151 -11.91 16.48 15.41
N ILE A 152 -11.66 16.01 14.21
CA ILE A 152 -12.63 15.47 13.28
C ILE A 152 -12.10 14.11 12.80
N ASN A 153 -12.60 13.07 13.44
CA ASN A 153 -12.56 11.72 12.88
C ASN A 153 -13.71 11.67 11.86
N GLY A 154 -13.48 12.33 10.69
CA GLY A 154 -14.52 12.57 9.70
C GLY A 154 -14.69 11.36 8.80
N SER A 155 -15.92 10.90 8.65
CA SER A 155 -16.34 10.07 7.54
C SER A 155 -17.21 10.87 6.58
N GLY A 156 -17.20 10.49 5.29
CA GLY A 156 -18.06 11.11 4.30
C GLY A 156 -17.35 12.08 3.36
N TYR A 157 -18.15 12.91 2.69
CA TYR A 157 -17.69 13.76 1.58
C TYR A 157 -17.75 15.23 1.97
N PHE A 158 -16.62 15.93 1.79
CA PHE A 158 -16.48 17.37 2.07
C PHE A 158 -15.92 18.09 0.85
N LYS A 159 -16.53 19.23 0.51
CA LYS A 159 -15.95 20.23 -0.39
C LYS A 159 -15.71 21.51 0.38
N ILE A 160 -14.46 21.92 0.45
CA ILE A 160 -14.04 23.11 1.19
C ILE A 160 -13.51 24.13 0.17
N ASP A 161 -14.25 25.21 -0.02
CA ASP A 161 -13.81 26.37 -0.80
C ASP A 161 -13.26 27.43 0.16
N GLY A 162 -11.98 27.72 0.02
CA GLY A 162 -11.31 28.71 0.83
C GLY A 162 -11.70 30.16 0.51
N GLY A 163 -12.35 30.43 -0.63
CA GLY A 163 -12.64 31.81 -1.05
C GLY A 163 -11.39 32.69 -1.19
N GLY A 164 -10.22 32.11 -1.30
CA GLY A 164 -8.92 32.78 -1.27
C GLY A 164 -8.33 33.00 0.12
N HIS A 165 -9.04 32.57 1.16
CA HIS A 165 -8.62 32.69 2.56
C HIS A 165 -7.61 31.59 2.96
N THR A 166 -6.98 31.81 4.11
CA THR A 166 -5.95 30.95 4.68
C THR A 166 -6.48 30.18 5.88
N LEU A 167 -6.22 28.88 5.90
CA LEU A 167 -6.37 28.04 7.08
C LEU A 167 -4.97 27.85 7.69
N VAL A 168 -4.75 28.44 8.86
CA VAL A 168 -3.44 28.46 9.53
C VAL A 168 -3.46 27.51 10.71
N ARG A 169 -2.44 26.66 10.83
CA ARG A 169 -2.20 25.88 12.04
C ARG A 169 -1.10 26.52 12.88
N GLU A 170 -1.42 26.97 14.08
CA GLU A 170 -0.45 27.43 15.07
C GLU A 170 -0.05 26.30 16.02
N ASN A 171 1.27 26.11 16.19
CA ASN A 171 1.90 25.20 17.13
C ASN A 171 1.72 23.68 16.89
N GLU A 172 2.36 22.84 17.73
CA GLU A 172 2.50 21.37 17.68
C GLU A 172 1.18 20.59 17.83
N SER A 173 0.15 20.98 17.09
CA SER A 173 -1.12 20.27 17.14
C SER A 173 -1.15 19.12 16.14
N TYR A 174 -1.93 18.09 16.47
CA TYR A 174 -2.17 16.88 15.64
C TYR A 174 -2.82 17.20 14.30
N TYR A 175 -3.02 16.14 13.49
CA TYR A 175 -3.82 16.22 12.29
C TYR A 175 -5.11 16.98 12.55
N PHE A 176 -5.42 17.94 11.71
CA PHE A 176 -6.65 18.74 11.86
C PHE A 176 -7.86 17.98 11.31
N LEU A 177 -7.70 17.32 10.16
CA LEU A 177 -8.77 16.68 9.43
C LEU A 177 -8.27 15.35 8.85
N GLY A 178 -9.11 14.32 8.86
CA GLY A 178 -8.84 13.04 8.22
C GLY A 178 -9.15 11.82 9.08
N ASN A 179 -8.54 10.72 8.78
CA ASN A 179 -8.56 9.49 9.56
C ASN A 179 -7.14 8.93 9.71
N ILE A 180 -6.84 8.34 10.86
CA ILE A 180 -5.49 7.87 11.20
C ILE A 180 -5.31 6.36 11.07
N ASN A 181 -6.41 5.60 10.92
CA ASN A 181 -6.36 4.16 10.75
C ASN A 181 -7.02 3.76 9.43
N ALA A 182 -6.47 2.72 8.79
CA ALA A 182 -7.03 2.19 7.55
C ALA A 182 -8.40 1.51 7.72
N ASP A 183 -8.80 1.23 8.95
CA ASP A 183 -10.11 0.63 9.29
C ASP A 183 -11.16 1.69 9.69
N ASP A 184 -10.76 2.96 9.80
CA ASP A 184 -11.70 4.06 9.99
C ASP A 184 -12.61 4.21 8.75
N ASP A 185 -13.78 4.82 8.90
CA ASP A 185 -14.65 5.14 7.78
C ASP A 185 -13.94 6.06 6.78
N ALA A 186 -14.25 5.88 5.49
CA ALA A 186 -13.61 6.64 4.44
C ALA A 186 -13.96 8.12 4.50
N VAL A 187 -12.94 8.99 4.35
CA VAL A 187 -13.09 10.44 4.25
C VAL A 187 -12.67 10.92 2.86
N HIS A 188 -13.52 11.75 2.25
CA HIS A 188 -13.26 12.36 0.95
C HIS A 188 -13.28 13.87 1.09
N ILE A 189 -12.16 14.53 0.81
CA ILE A 189 -11.97 15.96 0.99
C ILE A 189 -11.56 16.56 -0.35
N GLU A 190 -12.36 17.47 -0.86
CA GLU A 190 -12.01 18.32 -2.00
C GLU A 190 -11.71 19.73 -1.52
N LEU A 191 -10.55 20.27 -1.88
CA LEU A 191 -10.09 21.61 -1.52
C LEU A 191 -9.99 22.48 -2.77
N THR A 192 -10.53 23.70 -2.70
CA THR A 192 -10.42 24.69 -3.77
C THR A 192 -10.19 26.09 -3.19
N ASN A 193 -9.50 26.96 -3.92
CA ASN A 193 -9.30 28.38 -3.57
C ASN A 193 -8.84 28.62 -2.12
N ILE A 194 -8.02 27.74 -1.58
CA ILE A 194 -7.61 27.74 -0.17
C ILE A 194 -6.10 27.79 -0.03
N LYS A 195 -5.62 28.52 0.95
CA LYS A 195 -4.23 28.46 1.39
C LYS A 195 -4.15 27.70 2.71
N LEU A 196 -3.33 26.67 2.75
CA LEU A 196 -3.00 25.96 3.97
C LEU A 196 -1.63 26.44 4.45
N ALA A 197 -1.53 26.91 5.69
CA ALA A 197 -0.30 27.42 6.27
C ALA A 197 0.02 26.79 7.61
N GLN A 198 1.32 26.63 7.87
CA GLN A 198 1.84 26.01 9.08
C GLN A 198 2.66 27.02 9.88
N GLY A 199 2.45 27.10 11.18
CA GLY A 199 3.27 27.86 12.11
C GLY A 199 4.67 27.28 12.29
N ALA A 200 5.58 28.03 12.88
CA ALA A 200 7.03 27.82 12.84
C ALA A 200 7.58 26.50 13.44
N ASN A 201 6.79 25.67 14.11
CA ASN A 201 7.29 24.49 14.84
C ASN A 201 6.43 23.23 14.67
N SER A 202 5.76 23.03 13.56
CA SER A 202 4.92 21.86 13.35
C SER A 202 5.62 20.82 12.48
N PHE A 203 5.62 19.55 12.92
CA PHE A 203 6.23 18.42 12.23
C PHE A 203 5.20 17.39 11.72
N LEU A 204 3.90 17.66 11.87
CA LEU A 204 2.84 16.73 11.50
C LEU A 204 1.98 17.29 10.37
N SER A 205 1.44 16.41 9.54
CA SER A 205 0.53 16.79 8.47
C SER A 205 -0.72 17.48 9.02
N MET A 206 -1.22 18.49 8.31
CA MET A 206 -2.46 19.17 8.66
C MET A 206 -3.67 18.30 8.34
N ILE A 207 -3.65 17.66 7.19
CA ILE A 207 -4.65 16.68 6.75
C ILE A 207 -3.95 15.34 6.56
N TYR A 208 -4.52 14.28 7.16
CA TYR A 208 -3.93 12.93 7.13
C TYR A 208 -5.02 11.90 6.83
N VAL A 209 -4.86 11.14 5.74
CA VAL A 209 -5.87 10.18 5.29
C VAL A 209 -5.24 8.80 5.09
N CYS A 210 -5.75 7.81 5.83
CA CYS A 210 -5.45 6.39 5.65
C CYS A 210 -6.52 5.63 4.87
N ASN A 211 -7.75 6.14 4.84
CA ASN A 211 -8.86 5.56 4.07
C ASN A 211 -9.68 6.68 3.45
N GLY A 212 -9.68 6.78 2.12
CA GLY A 212 -10.43 7.79 1.38
C GLY A 212 -9.57 8.58 0.39
N ARG A 213 -9.95 9.84 0.14
CA ARG A 213 -9.31 10.66 -0.89
C ARG A 213 -9.18 12.11 -0.48
N ILE A 214 -8.06 12.72 -0.84
CA ILE A 214 -7.87 14.18 -0.86
C ILE A 214 -7.79 14.60 -2.33
N THR A 215 -8.68 15.48 -2.77
CA THR A 215 -8.65 16.09 -4.11
C THR A 215 -8.28 17.56 -4.00
N LEU A 216 -7.23 17.97 -4.69
CA LEU A 216 -6.77 19.34 -4.77
C LEU A 216 -7.22 19.95 -6.09
N GLY A 217 -8.10 20.94 -6.03
CA GLY A 217 -8.60 21.67 -7.17
C GLY A 217 -7.89 23.00 -7.39
N LYS A 218 -8.51 23.88 -8.17
CA LYS A 218 -7.95 25.18 -8.55
C LYS A 218 -7.72 26.07 -7.32
N GLY A 219 -6.59 26.77 -7.30
CA GLY A 219 -6.29 27.80 -6.30
C GLY A 219 -5.85 27.26 -4.93
N VAL A 220 -5.51 25.99 -4.82
CA VAL A 220 -4.90 25.42 -3.60
C VAL A 220 -3.43 25.81 -3.54
N ALA A 221 -3.01 26.38 -2.41
CA ALA A 221 -1.61 26.68 -2.11
C ALA A 221 -1.23 26.13 -0.73
N LEU A 222 -0.08 25.49 -0.65
CA LEU A 222 0.49 24.93 0.59
C LEU A 222 1.68 25.78 1.03
N ASN A 223 1.73 26.10 2.31
CA ASN A 223 2.79 26.90 2.90
C ASN A 223 3.35 26.18 4.13
N GLY A 224 4.20 25.21 3.90
CA GLY A 224 4.82 24.36 4.92
C GLY A 224 5.20 22.99 4.38
N GLN A 225 6.01 22.28 5.14
CA GLN A 225 6.45 20.92 4.84
C GLN A 225 5.40 19.90 5.30
N ASP A 226 5.21 18.80 4.56
CA ASP A 226 4.29 17.72 4.91
C ASP A 226 2.87 18.15 5.31
N MET A 227 2.31 19.18 4.66
CA MET A 227 0.99 19.69 4.97
C MET A 227 -0.12 18.66 4.79
N LEU A 228 0.00 17.80 3.77
CA LEU A 228 -0.92 16.74 3.44
C LEU A 228 -0.21 15.39 3.43
N ALA A 229 -0.86 14.37 3.99
CA ALA A 229 -0.37 12.99 3.92
C ALA A 229 -1.50 12.02 3.56
N THR A 230 -1.23 11.11 2.63
CA THR A 230 -2.05 9.93 2.34
C THR A 230 -1.21 8.68 2.56
N VAL A 231 -1.75 7.72 3.32
CA VAL A 231 -0.97 6.56 3.80
C VAL A 231 -1.77 5.27 3.63
N GLY A 232 -1.15 4.28 2.95
CA GLY A 232 -1.75 2.95 2.80
C GLY A 232 -2.64 2.77 1.58
N GLU A 233 -2.96 1.54 1.26
CA GLU A 233 -3.62 1.12 0.02
C GLU A 233 -5.04 1.68 -0.19
N LYS A 234 -5.69 2.12 0.88
CA LYS A 234 -7.04 2.70 0.83
C LYS A 234 -7.05 4.21 0.66
N ALA A 235 -5.87 4.85 0.63
CA ALA A 235 -5.74 6.31 0.56
C ALA A 235 -5.32 6.79 -0.83
N THR A 236 -5.87 7.92 -1.25
CA THR A 236 -5.58 8.55 -2.54
C THR A 236 -5.40 10.05 -2.38
N LEU A 237 -4.34 10.59 -2.99
CA LEU A 237 -4.21 12.01 -3.27
C LEU A 237 -4.50 12.26 -4.76
N GLU A 238 -5.35 13.21 -5.08
CA GLU A 238 -5.64 13.59 -6.45
C GLU A 238 -5.30 15.06 -6.71
N LEU A 239 -4.53 15.33 -7.77
CA LEU A 239 -4.41 16.65 -8.36
C LEU A 239 -5.46 16.78 -9.47
N GLY A 240 -6.56 17.45 -9.15
CA GLY A 240 -7.70 17.63 -10.05
C GLY A 240 -7.50 18.75 -11.05
N ASP A 241 -8.47 18.91 -11.96
CA ASP A 241 -8.44 19.93 -13.01
C ASP A 241 -8.23 21.33 -12.47
N GLY A 242 -7.33 22.05 -13.12
CA GLY A 242 -6.99 23.44 -12.75
C GLY A 242 -6.15 23.58 -11.47
N CYS A 243 -5.78 22.47 -10.82
CA CYS A 243 -4.83 22.51 -9.71
C CYS A 243 -3.43 22.84 -10.24
N GLU A 244 -2.84 23.88 -9.66
CA GLU A 244 -1.41 24.16 -9.74
C GLU A 244 -0.90 24.22 -8.30
N LEU A 245 -0.41 23.07 -7.81
CA LEU A 245 0.06 22.98 -6.43
C LEU A 245 1.32 23.81 -6.28
N SER A 246 1.26 24.78 -5.35
CA SER A 246 2.38 25.68 -5.08
C SER A 246 2.78 25.61 -3.60
N ASP A 247 4.08 25.74 -3.35
CA ASP A 247 4.63 25.89 -2.00
C ASP A 247 5.41 27.20 -1.93
N ALA A 248 4.91 28.13 -1.11
CA ALA A 248 5.49 29.45 -0.97
C ALA A 248 6.78 29.49 -0.12
N THR A 249 7.12 28.38 0.57
CA THR A 249 8.28 28.34 1.50
C THR A 249 9.56 27.81 0.86
N GLY A 250 9.46 27.19 -0.32
CA GLY A 250 10.60 26.49 -0.93
C GLY A 250 11.06 25.29 -0.11
N SER A 251 10.20 24.73 0.72
CA SER A 251 10.46 23.48 1.43
C SER A 251 10.55 22.33 0.43
N SER A 252 11.36 21.32 0.75
CA SER A 252 11.66 20.23 -0.18
C SER A 252 10.42 19.48 -0.67
N TYR A 253 9.34 19.44 0.12
CA TYR A 253 8.04 18.85 -0.24
C TYR A 253 6.94 19.31 0.74
N SER A 254 5.75 19.63 0.21
CA SER A 254 4.58 20.04 0.99
C SER A 254 3.54 18.93 1.15
N THR A 255 3.69 17.86 0.40
CA THR A 255 2.69 16.78 0.31
C THR A 255 3.39 15.43 0.22
N THR A 256 2.91 14.46 1.00
CA THR A 256 3.47 13.12 1.06
C THR A 256 2.42 12.05 0.73
N VAL A 257 2.78 11.12 -0.16
CA VAL A 257 2.02 9.92 -0.53
C VAL A 257 2.87 8.70 -0.17
N MET A 258 2.42 7.85 0.73
CA MET A 258 3.27 6.79 1.26
C MET A 258 2.55 5.46 1.49
N ASN A 259 3.34 4.40 1.58
CA ASN A 259 2.95 3.08 2.05
C ASN A 259 1.77 2.44 1.29
N GLY A 260 1.78 2.57 -0.04
CA GLY A 260 0.74 1.99 -0.91
C GLY A 260 -0.38 2.95 -1.30
N ALA A 261 -0.41 4.16 -0.76
CA ALA A 261 -1.32 5.22 -1.22
C ALA A 261 -1.02 5.59 -2.68
N ILE A 262 -2.04 6.05 -3.40
CA ILE A 262 -1.97 6.36 -4.82
C ILE A 262 -2.04 7.88 -5.03
N LEU A 263 -1.13 8.41 -5.85
CA LEU A 263 -1.23 9.76 -6.41
C LEU A 263 -1.99 9.68 -7.74
N VAL A 264 -3.11 10.40 -7.86
CA VAL A 264 -3.87 10.52 -9.10
C VAL A 264 -3.57 11.88 -9.74
N LEU A 265 -3.05 11.88 -10.96
CA LEU A 265 -2.80 13.09 -11.76
C LEU A 265 -3.94 13.29 -12.76
N ASN A 266 -5.00 13.96 -12.33
CA ASN A 266 -6.22 14.20 -13.09
C ASN A 266 -6.29 15.65 -13.59
N GLY A 267 -5.31 16.06 -14.40
CA GLY A 267 -5.24 17.39 -15.02
C GLY A 267 -4.54 18.46 -14.15
N GLY A 268 -4.17 18.15 -12.92
CA GLY A 268 -3.39 19.05 -12.08
C GLY A 268 -1.88 18.94 -12.34
N LYS A 269 -1.14 19.95 -11.87
CA LYS A 269 0.32 20.08 -12.00
C LYS A 269 0.92 20.67 -10.72
N THR A 270 2.26 20.69 -10.63
CA THR A 270 2.98 21.38 -9.56
C THR A 270 3.68 22.63 -10.11
N ALA A 271 3.76 23.69 -9.31
CA ALA A 271 4.61 24.83 -9.62
C ALA A 271 6.10 24.47 -9.52
N ALA A 272 6.95 25.22 -10.20
CA ALA A 272 8.40 25.03 -10.11
C ALA A 272 8.90 25.17 -8.67
N GLY A 273 9.70 24.22 -8.23
CA GLY A 273 10.22 24.16 -6.85
C GLY A 273 9.27 23.54 -5.81
N THR A 274 8.05 23.15 -6.21
CA THR A 274 7.10 22.43 -5.35
C THR A 274 7.13 20.94 -5.68
N TYR A 275 7.39 20.10 -4.69
CA TYR A 275 7.54 18.66 -4.87
C TYR A 275 6.49 17.87 -4.11
N ILE A 276 6.05 16.76 -4.69
CA ILE A 276 5.25 15.73 -4.01
C ILE A 276 6.19 14.60 -3.63
N ARG A 277 6.22 14.25 -2.35
CA ARG A 277 7.01 13.13 -1.85
C ARG A 277 6.26 11.82 -2.03
N LEU A 278 6.85 10.89 -2.76
CA LEU A 278 6.43 9.50 -2.82
C LEU A 278 7.35 8.68 -1.91
N SER A 279 6.79 8.07 -0.88
CA SER A 279 7.57 7.31 0.10
C SER A 279 6.98 5.93 0.30
N ASN A 280 7.83 4.91 0.31
CA ASN A 280 7.50 3.56 0.71
C ASN A 280 8.56 3.04 1.68
N ASP A 281 8.31 3.24 2.97
CA ASP A 281 9.23 2.86 4.04
C ASP A 281 8.94 1.45 4.59
N ILE A 282 7.86 0.78 4.10
CA ILE A 282 7.46 -0.54 4.58
C ILE A 282 8.07 -1.64 3.71
N PHE A 283 8.74 -2.59 4.35
CA PHE A 283 9.10 -3.89 3.77
C PHE A 283 7.99 -4.92 4.03
N PRO A 284 7.60 -5.74 3.06
CA PRO A 284 8.10 -5.86 1.69
C PRO A 284 7.51 -4.78 0.77
N ALA A 285 8.27 -4.46 -0.29
CA ALA A 285 7.89 -3.50 -1.31
C ALA A 285 6.48 -3.78 -1.87
N VAL A 286 5.66 -2.74 -1.88
CA VAL A 286 4.34 -2.79 -2.51
C VAL A 286 4.52 -2.74 -4.03
N SER A 287 3.91 -3.68 -4.76
CA SER A 287 4.07 -3.81 -6.22
C SER A 287 3.18 -2.85 -7.03
N TYR A 288 2.56 -1.87 -6.40
CA TYR A 288 1.62 -0.97 -7.08
C TYR A 288 2.34 0.22 -7.69
N PRO A 289 1.93 0.68 -8.89
CA PRO A 289 2.33 1.99 -9.36
C PRO A 289 1.83 3.05 -8.38
N LEU A 290 2.72 3.96 -8.00
CA LEU A 290 2.43 5.02 -7.04
C LEU A 290 1.60 6.15 -7.66
N ILE A 291 1.62 6.27 -8.99
CA ILE A 291 0.95 7.32 -9.75
C ILE A 291 -0.03 6.70 -10.75
N SER A 292 -1.27 7.16 -10.69
CA SER A 292 -2.34 6.83 -11.62
C SER A 292 -2.68 8.04 -12.50
N VAL A 293 -2.68 7.87 -13.82
CA VAL A 293 -2.90 8.96 -14.77
C VAL A 293 -4.11 8.62 -15.65
N PRO A 294 -5.30 9.17 -15.36
CA PRO A 294 -6.52 8.88 -16.12
C PRO A 294 -6.65 9.62 -17.43
N LYS A 295 -5.87 10.68 -17.66
CA LYS A 295 -5.83 11.47 -18.89
C LYS A 295 -4.48 12.13 -19.08
N ALA A 296 -4.21 12.68 -20.28
CA ALA A 296 -2.97 13.37 -20.62
C ALA A 296 -2.61 14.45 -19.61
N LEU A 297 -1.33 14.49 -19.20
CA LEU A 297 -0.83 15.53 -18.30
C LEU A 297 -0.84 16.89 -19.00
N THR A 298 -1.33 17.92 -18.32
CA THR A 298 -1.43 19.28 -18.85
C THR A 298 -0.25 20.16 -18.46
N GLY A 299 0.57 19.73 -17.50
CA GLY A 299 1.74 20.47 -17.03
C GLY A 299 2.70 19.57 -16.27
N ASP A 300 3.81 20.15 -15.84
CA ASP A 300 4.89 19.41 -15.18
C ASP A 300 4.50 19.02 -13.74
N VAL A 301 4.92 17.85 -13.33
CA VAL A 301 4.75 17.34 -11.96
C VAL A 301 6.12 17.00 -11.40
N HIS A 302 6.47 17.69 -10.33
CA HIS A 302 7.77 17.54 -9.67
C HIS A 302 7.63 16.59 -8.47
N LEU A 303 8.52 15.61 -8.40
CA LEU A 303 8.49 14.53 -7.43
C LEU A 303 9.79 14.49 -6.61
N CYS A 304 9.71 13.98 -5.40
CA CYS A 304 10.86 13.45 -4.69
C CYS A 304 10.55 12.04 -4.15
N PHE A 305 11.55 11.18 -4.07
CA PHE A 305 11.38 9.77 -3.78
C PHE A 305 12.04 9.35 -2.46
N THR A 306 11.35 8.51 -1.69
CA THR A 306 11.95 7.62 -0.70
C THR A 306 11.39 6.23 -0.97
N LEU A 307 11.98 5.52 -1.97
CA LEU A 307 11.43 4.31 -2.53
C LEU A 307 12.31 3.09 -2.25
N ASN A 308 11.70 2.02 -1.76
CA ASN A 308 12.36 0.76 -1.49
C ASN A 308 11.63 -0.38 -2.23
N GLY A 309 12.32 -0.99 -3.20
CA GLY A 309 11.82 -2.15 -3.94
C GLY A 309 10.74 -1.87 -4.98
N ILE A 310 10.51 -0.61 -5.37
CA ILE A 310 9.52 -0.24 -6.39
C ILE A 310 10.21 0.06 -7.71
N SER A 311 9.74 -0.57 -8.79
CA SER A 311 10.20 -0.29 -10.16
C SER A 311 9.16 0.44 -11.01
N ALA A 312 7.86 0.18 -10.83
CA ALA A 312 6.78 0.86 -11.54
C ALA A 312 6.37 2.12 -10.76
N ILE A 313 6.51 3.29 -11.38
CA ILE A 313 6.25 4.59 -10.77
C ILE A 313 4.87 5.12 -11.18
N ALA A 314 4.52 5.04 -12.47
CA ALA A 314 3.26 5.54 -12.99
C ALA A 314 2.65 4.62 -14.03
N GLN A 315 1.30 4.62 -14.09
CA GLN A 315 0.54 3.94 -15.14
C GLN A 315 -0.67 4.76 -15.55
N GLY A 316 -1.16 4.53 -16.78
CA GLY A 316 -2.45 5.04 -17.22
C GLY A 316 -3.60 4.37 -16.47
N ALA A 317 -4.70 5.09 -16.32
CA ALA A 317 -5.94 4.62 -15.72
C ALA A 317 -7.14 4.97 -16.60
N ASP A 318 -8.31 4.40 -16.29
CA ASP A 318 -9.59 4.69 -16.97
C ASP A 318 -9.52 4.56 -18.51
N GLY A 319 -8.68 3.61 -18.98
CA GLY A 319 -8.46 3.38 -20.41
C GLY A 319 -7.43 4.31 -21.07
N TYR A 320 -6.87 5.25 -20.33
CA TYR A 320 -5.79 6.11 -20.83
C TYR A 320 -4.46 5.36 -20.81
N GLN A 321 -3.67 5.52 -21.86
CA GLN A 321 -2.33 4.96 -22.01
C GLN A 321 -1.29 6.08 -21.97
N LEU A 322 -0.29 5.97 -21.13
CA LEU A 322 0.77 6.98 -21.01
C LEU A 322 1.54 7.14 -22.33
N THR A 323 1.94 8.37 -22.60
CA THR A 323 2.70 8.78 -23.77
C THR A 323 4.09 9.29 -23.38
N GLN A 324 4.95 9.49 -24.38
CA GLN A 324 6.23 10.16 -24.16
C GLN A 324 6.06 11.58 -23.60
N ALA A 325 5.01 12.29 -24.03
CA ALA A 325 4.73 13.64 -23.54
C ALA A 325 4.36 13.65 -22.04
N ASP A 326 3.69 12.60 -21.53
CA ASP A 326 3.42 12.45 -20.10
C ASP A 326 4.69 12.13 -19.32
N TYR A 327 5.52 11.25 -19.86
CA TYR A 327 6.84 10.94 -19.29
C TYR A 327 7.71 12.21 -19.14
N ASP A 328 7.78 13.02 -20.20
CA ASP A 328 8.62 14.22 -20.23
C ASP A 328 8.18 15.29 -19.20
N ARG A 329 6.96 15.17 -18.65
CA ARG A 329 6.39 16.06 -17.63
C ARG A 329 6.64 15.61 -16.21
N LEU A 330 7.11 14.39 -15.99
CA LEU A 330 7.45 13.89 -14.66
C LEU A 330 8.93 14.13 -14.37
N THR A 331 9.23 14.99 -13.40
CA THR A 331 10.58 15.32 -13.01
C THR A 331 10.87 14.93 -11.56
N VAL A 332 12.08 14.46 -11.28
CA VAL A 332 12.51 14.03 -9.95
C VAL A 332 13.56 14.99 -9.41
N ASN A 333 13.39 15.41 -8.15
CA ASN A 333 14.42 16.16 -7.44
C ASN A 333 15.51 15.19 -6.94
N PRO A 334 16.73 15.22 -7.50
CA PRO A 334 17.79 14.29 -7.11
C PRO A 334 18.31 14.54 -5.69
N GLU A 335 18.32 15.78 -5.21
CA GLU A 335 18.88 16.13 -3.90
C GLU A 335 18.01 15.59 -2.74
N SER A 336 16.69 15.49 -2.96
CA SER A 336 15.72 15.05 -1.96
C SER A 336 15.22 13.63 -2.19
N SER A 337 15.78 12.88 -3.13
CA SER A 337 15.29 11.55 -3.50
C SER A 337 16.29 10.45 -3.14
N TRP A 338 15.78 9.38 -2.53
CA TRP A 338 16.51 8.19 -2.12
C TRP A 338 15.83 6.94 -2.65
N VAL A 339 16.58 6.04 -3.23
CA VAL A 339 16.05 4.87 -3.93
C VAL A 339 16.85 3.62 -3.62
N SER A 340 16.11 2.52 -3.41
CA SER A 340 16.61 1.15 -3.44
C SER A 340 15.62 0.33 -4.28
N LEU A 341 16.03 -0.20 -5.42
CA LEU A 341 15.11 -0.92 -6.31
C LEU A 341 14.91 -2.37 -5.91
N TYR A 342 15.95 -3.01 -5.39
CA TYR A 342 15.96 -4.43 -5.08
C TYR A 342 16.29 -4.71 -3.60
N GLY A 343 16.09 -3.70 -2.72
CA GLY A 343 16.38 -3.80 -1.29
C GLY A 343 17.88 -3.75 -0.94
N GLU A 344 18.70 -3.21 -1.85
CA GLU A 344 20.08 -2.79 -1.52
C GLU A 344 20.05 -1.58 -0.58
N THR A 345 21.22 -1.16 -0.07
CA THR A 345 21.33 0.09 0.69
C THR A 345 20.76 1.25 -0.14
N MET A 346 19.86 2.04 0.46
CA MET A 346 19.29 3.20 -0.21
C MET A 346 20.39 4.15 -0.71
N LYS A 347 20.29 4.53 -1.97
CA LYS A 347 21.19 5.46 -2.63
C LYS A 347 20.45 6.76 -2.94
N GLN A 348 21.14 7.89 -2.85
CA GLN A 348 20.58 9.15 -3.34
C GLN A 348 20.28 8.99 -4.85
N TYR A 349 19.10 9.42 -5.28
CA TYR A 349 18.75 9.40 -6.69
C TYR A 349 19.76 10.26 -7.47
N ASN A 350 20.28 9.71 -8.54
CA ASN A 350 21.23 10.36 -9.43
C ASN A 350 20.99 9.86 -10.86
N ASP A 351 20.86 10.77 -11.80
CA ASP A 351 20.65 10.45 -13.21
C ASP A 351 21.81 9.66 -13.85
N ASP A 352 22.97 9.58 -13.23
CA ASP A 352 24.06 8.71 -13.68
C ASP A 352 23.84 7.24 -13.30
N ILE A 353 23.08 6.98 -12.23
CA ILE A 353 22.85 5.65 -11.64
C ILE A 353 21.47 5.13 -11.99
N PHE A 354 20.44 5.96 -11.91
CA PHE A 354 19.05 5.61 -12.12
C PHE A 354 18.50 6.28 -13.37
N GLU A 355 17.48 5.68 -13.96
CA GLU A 355 16.68 6.31 -15.01
C GLU A 355 15.21 5.96 -14.88
N LEU A 356 14.35 6.95 -15.10
CA LEU A 356 12.95 6.69 -15.45
C LEU A 356 12.91 6.30 -16.93
N TYR A 357 11.99 5.45 -17.30
CA TYR A 357 11.74 5.11 -18.71
C TYR A 357 10.29 4.67 -18.92
N LEU A 358 9.78 4.95 -20.11
CA LEU A 358 8.45 4.49 -20.54
C LEU A 358 8.60 3.07 -21.12
N ASP A 359 7.97 2.09 -20.48
CA ASP A 359 8.07 0.68 -20.87
C ASP A 359 6.90 0.25 -21.77
N PRO A 360 7.10 0.06 -23.06
CA PRO A 360 6.03 -0.33 -23.99
C PRO A 360 5.56 -1.77 -23.81
N THR A 361 6.33 -2.61 -23.09
CA THR A 361 6.00 -4.03 -22.89
C THR A 361 5.02 -4.26 -21.74
N THR A 362 4.85 -3.27 -20.87
CA THR A 362 3.99 -3.33 -19.69
C THR A 362 2.88 -2.28 -19.71
N ASN A 363 2.20 -2.16 -20.85
CA ASN A 363 1.12 -1.19 -21.05
C ASN A 363 1.56 0.26 -20.83
N TYR A 364 2.76 0.60 -21.31
CA TYR A 364 3.34 1.95 -21.21
C TYR A 364 3.41 2.50 -19.78
N GLN A 365 3.83 1.68 -18.84
CA GLN A 365 4.15 2.15 -17.49
C GLN A 365 5.44 2.99 -17.51
N ILE A 366 5.49 4.02 -16.67
CA ILE A 366 6.75 4.70 -16.35
C ILE A 366 7.39 3.94 -15.21
N LYS A 367 8.61 3.46 -15.45
CA LYS A 367 9.40 2.65 -14.53
C LYS A 367 10.71 3.33 -14.17
N LEU A 368 11.22 2.94 -13.01
CA LEU A 368 12.53 3.29 -12.53
C LEU A 368 13.45 2.07 -12.63
N ARG A 369 14.66 2.25 -13.18
CA ARG A 369 15.67 1.20 -13.23
C ARG A 369 17.06 1.74 -12.98
N LEU A 370 17.98 0.83 -12.65
CA LEU A 370 19.42 1.14 -12.65
C LEU A 370 19.95 1.16 -14.08
N LYS A 371 20.68 2.20 -14.43
CA LYS A 371 21.40 2.27 -15.70
C LYS A 371 22.44 1.15 -15.77
N ASN A 372 22.62 0.59 -16.95
CA ASN A 372 23.62 -0.46 -17.21
C ASN A 372 23.44 -1.77 -16.41
N PHE A 373 22.25 -1.97 -15.79
CA PHE A 373 21.93 -3.22 -15.11
C PHE A 373 20.93 -4.06 -15.94
N THR A 374 21.30 -5.33 -16.19
CA THR A 374 20.41 -6.28 -16.85
C THR A 374 19.88 -7.26 -15.80
N PRO A 375 18.55 -7.27 -15.53
CA PRO A 375 17.97 -8.24 -14.62
C PRO A 375 18.24 -9.68 -15.07
N PRO A 376 18.47 -10.62 -14.13
CA PRO A 376 18.71 -12.01 -14.47
C PRO A 376 17.49 -12.65 -15.12
N VAL A 377 17.73 -13.58 -16.04
CA VAL A 377 16.69 -14.34 -16.78
C VAL A 377 16.42 -15.71 -16.17
N SER A 378 17.09 -16.06 -15.08
CA SER A 378 16.91 -17.32 -14.34
C SER A 378 17.32 -17.17 -12.87
N GLY A 379 16.93 -18.15 -12.03
CA GLY A 379 17.38 -18.25 -10.64
C GLY A 379 18.81 -18.80 -10.47
N ASN A 380 19.49 -19.18 -11.56
CA ASN A 380 20.89 -19.63 -11.51
C ASN A 380 21.81 -18.40 -11.62
N ILE A 381 22.53 -18.08 -10.54
CA ILE A 381 23.35 -16.86 -10.44
C ILE A 381 24.79 -17.25 -10.18
N ASP A 382 25.64 -16.96 -11.16
CA ASP A 382 27.08 -17.11 -11.05
C ASP A 382 27.71 -15.76 -10.66
N MET A 383 28.19 -15.69 -9.42
CA MET A 383 28.77 -14.48 -8.83
C MET A 383 30.30 -14.41 -8.97
N THR A 384 30.92 -15.36 -9.67
CA THR A 384 32.40 -15.50 -9.71
C THR A 384 33.08 -14.23 -10.21
N THR A 385 32.50 -13.54 -11.20
CA THR A 385 33.05 -12.31 -11.80
C THR A 385 32.40 -11.03 -11.29
N MET A 386 31.36 -11.12 -10.45
CA MET A 386 30.62 -9.99 -9.92
C MET A 386 31.36 -9.37 -8.71
N THR A 387 31.16 -8.09 -8.50
CA THR A 387 31.41 -7.45 -7.20
C THR A 387 30.35 -7.89 -6.19
N ALA A 388 30.55 -7.63 -4.90
CA ALA A 388 29.56 -7.96 -3.88
C ALA A 388 28.22 -7.20 -4.11
N ASP A 389 28.30 -5.93 -4.49
CA ASP A 389 27.11 -5.10 -4.77
C ASP A 389 26.34 -5.64 -5.98
N GLU A 390 27.03 -6.02 -7.06
CA GLU A 390 26.40 -6.61 -8.25
C GLU A 390 25.75 -7.95 -7.96
N ALA A 391 26.41 -8.80 -7.18
CA ALA A 391 25.87 -10.11 -6.80
C ALA A 391 24.60 -9.98 -5.95
N GLN A 392 24.62 -9.14 -4.91
CA GLN A 392 23.45 -8.88 -4.06
C GLN A 392 22.31 -8.28 -4.86
N LEU A 393 22.59 -7.31 -5.71
CA LEU A 393 21.61 -6.70 -6.61
C LEU A 393 20.99 -7.75 -7.55
N THR A 394 21.80 -8.60 -8.15
CA THR A 394 21.35 -9.66 -9.07
C THR A 394 20.46 -10.68 -8.36
N ILE A 395 20.82 -11.11 -7.15
CA ILE A 395 20.00 -12.01 -6.33
C ILE A 395 18.64 -11.38 -6.03
N ARG A 396 18.62 -10.14 -5.58
CA ARG A 396 17.37 -9.41 -5.24
C ARG A 396 16.52 -9.16 -6.48
N ALA A 397 17.14 -8.85 -7.62
CA ALA A 397 16.44 -8.69 -8.89
C ALA A 397 15.84 -10.01 -9.40
N ALA A 398 16.51 -11.14 -9.20
CA ALA A 398 15.97 -12.45 -9.51
C ALA A 398 14.70 -12.76 -8.71
N LEU A 399 14.73 -12.51 -7.40
CA LEU A 399 13.57 -12.65 -6.54
C LEU A 399 12.42 -11.71 -6.95
N ALA A 400 12.73 -10.44 -7.25
CA ALA A 400 11.74 -9.47 -7.73
C ALA A 400 11.14 -9.85 -9.09
N ALA A 401 11.90 -10.54 -9.95
CA ALA A 401 11.43 -11.10 -11.23
C ALA A 401 10.59 -12.38 -11.06
N GLY A 402 10.39 -12.85 -9.82
CA GLY A 402 9.56 -14.00 -9.51
C GLY A 402 10.31 -15.36 -9.53
N PHE A 403 11.64 -15.36 -9.61
CA PHE A 403 12.41 -16.60 -9.46
C PHE A 403 12.44 -17.02 -8.00
N THR A 404 11.67 -18.02 -7.64
CA THR A 404 11.53 -18.51 -6.25
C THR A 404 12.54 -19.57 -5.87
N GLU A 405 13.21 -20.17 -6.84
CA GLU A 405 14.26 -21.18 -6.66
C GLU A 405 15.60 -20.59 -7.13
N LEU A 406 16.54 -20.44 -6.21
CA LEU A 406 17.86 -19.87 -6.50
C LEU A 406 18.94 -20.92 -6.36
N LYS A 407 19.89 -20.91 -7.32
CA LYS A 407 21.14 -21.63 -7.24
C LYS A 407 22.29 -20.64 -7.38
N LEU A 408 23.10 -20.54 -6.33
CA LEU A 408 24.20 -19.58 -6.23
C LEU A 408 25.56 -20.27 -6.36
N THR A 409 26.45 -19.65 -7.12
CA THR A 409 27.85 -20.08 -7.23
C THR A 409 28.78 -18.88 -7.06
N GLY A 410 29.94 -19.09 -6.43
CA GLY A 410 30.92 -18.04 -6.15
C GLY A 410 31.16 -17.83 -4.65
N GLU A 411 31.75 -16.70 -4.27
CA GLU A 411 32.17 -16.44 -2.89
C GLU A 411 31.01 -15.99 -1.99
N LEU A 412 30.98 -16.50 -0.73
CA LEU A 412 30.00 -16.12 0.28
C LEU A 412 29.98 -14.61 0.55
N SER A 413 31.15 -13.97 0.58
CA SER A 413 31.31 -12.54 0.81
C SER A 413 30.48 -11.67 -0.13
N LYS A 414 30.15 -12.19 -1.31
CA LYS A 414 29.38 -11.50 -2.35
C LYS A 414 27.87 -11.57 -2.12
N ILE A 415 27.37 -12.52 -1.31
CA ILE A 415 25.91 -12.69 -1.12
C ILE A 415 25.32 -11.65 -0.17
N GLY A 416 26.10 -11.17 0.81
CA GLY A 416 25.59 -10.26 1.83
C GLY A 416 24.60 -10.92 2.79
N MET A 417 24.90 -12.16 3.20
CA MET A 417 24.11 -12.87 4.21
C MET A 417 24.38 -12.35 5.62
N GLY A 418 23.31 -12.30 6.44
CA GLY A 418 23.41 -12.06 7.88
C GLY A 418 23.17 -10.61 8.31
N GLY A 419 22.88 -10.44 9.61
CA GLY A 419 22.50 -9.14 10.19
C GLY A 419 21.09 -8.69 9.84
N SER A 420 20.72 -7.50 10.26
CA SER A 420 19.35 -6.96 10.09
C SER A 420 18.98 -6.63 8.64
N TRP A 421 19.93 -6.62 7.72
CA TRP A 421 19.80 -6.18 6.32
C TRP A 421 20.30 -7.23 5.31
N GLY A 422 20.36 -8.50 5.71
CA GLY A 422 20.81 -9.59 4.85
C GLY A 422 19.95 -9.74 3.59
N THR A 423 20.57 -10.24 2.52
CA THR A 423 19.95 -10.37 1.18
C THR A 423 18.63 -11.15 1.17
N PHE A 424 18.48 -12.13 2.05
CA PHE A 424 17.27 -12.98 2.09
C PHE A 424 16.34 -12.69 3.28
N ILE A 425 16.77 -11.92 4.28
CA ILE A 425 15.94 -11.69 5.49
C ILE A 425 14.57 -11.12 5.12
N ASN A 426 13.51 -11.67 5.76
CA ASN A 426 12.10 -11.31 5.51
C ASN A 426 11.60 -11.56 4.07
N ASN A 427 12.35 -12.30 3.23
CA ASN A 427 11.88 -12.62 1.89
C ASN A 427 10.76 -13.66 1.94
N LYS A 428 9.61 -13.31 1.36
CA LYS A 428 8.39 -14.15 1.35
C LYS A 428 8.18 -14.90 0.03
N GLN A 429 9.13 -14.83 -0.91
CA GLN A 429 8.98 -15.40 -2.25
C GLN A 429 9.90 -16.61 -2.47
N ILE A 430 11.12 -16.58 -1.90
CA ILE A 430 12.07 -17.67 -2.07
C ILE A 430 11.51 -18.97 -1.49
N THR A 431 11.48 -20.04 -2.31
CA THR A 431 11.04 -21.38 -1.92
C THR A 431 12.20 -22.35 -1.78
N LYS A 432 13.26 -22.17 -2.57
CA LYS A 432 14.48 -22.99 -2.49
C LYS A 432 15.73 -22.17 -2.68
N CYS A 433 16.79 -22.53 -1.94
CA CYS A 433 18.12 -21.95 -2.09
C CYS A 433 19.18 -23.04 -2.11
N ASP A 434 19.87 -23.18 -3.25
CA ASP A 434 21.02 -24.08 -3.42
C ASP A 434 22.32 -23.27 -3.27
N LEU A 435 23.04 -23.52 -2.18
CA LEU A 435 24.32 -22.91 -1.84
C LEU A 435 25.49 -23.86 -2.04
N THR A 436 25.29 -25.04 -2.64
CA THR A 436 26.33 -26.06 -2.79
C THR A 436 27.52 -25.59 -3.65
N GLY A 437 27.30 -24.58 -4.50
CA GLY A 437 28.35 -23.94 -5.31
C GLY A 437 29.02 -22.73 -4.66
N VAL A 438 28.61 -22.37 -3.43
CA VAL A 438 29.17 -21.22 -2.72
C VAL A 438 30.44 -21.63 -1.96
N THR A 439 31.49 -20.83 -2.12
CA THR A 439 32.81 -21.06 -1.57
C THR A 439 33.24 -19.94 -0.62
N ASP A 440 34.42 -20.07 -0.04
CA ASP A 440 35.05 -19.06 0.83
C ASP A 440 34.25 -18.71 2.07
N TRP A 441 33.78 -19.74 2.75
CA TRP A 441 33.01 -19.58 4.02
C TRP A 441 33.88 -19.12 5.18
N GLY A 442 35.21 -19.06 5.03
CA GLY A 442 36.16 -18.75 6.10
C GLY A 442 36.08 -19.76 7.24
N THR A 443 35.29 -19.46 8.25
CA THR A 443 34.73 -20.49 9.15
C THR A 443 33.49 -21.07 8.51
N PRO A 444 33.31 -22.41 8.37
CA PRO A 444 32.16 -23.00 7.67
C PRO A 444 30.86 -22.83 8.47
N THR A 445 30.41 -21.59 8.54
CA THR A 445 29.29 -21.12 9.34
C THR A 445 28.29 -20.40 8.45
N LEU A 446 27.05 -20.86 8.44
CA LEU A 446 25.95 -20.11 7.84
C LEU A 446 25.64 -18.88 8.71
N PRO A 447 25.75 -17.66 8.19
CA PRO A 447 25.70 -16.44 8.99
C PRO A 447 24.39 -16.26 9.77
N ASN A 448 24.44 -15.53 10.89
CA ASN A 448 23.28 -15.24 11.71
C ASN A 448 22.16 -14.58 10.88
N ALA A 449 20.91 -15.01 11.12
CA ALA A 449 19.70 -14.52 10.49
C ALA A 449 19.68 -14.61 8.94
N ALA A 450 20.53 -15.44 8.31
CA ALA A 450 20.68 -15.48 6.86
C ALA A 450 19.35 -15.65 6.09
N PHE A 451 18.41 -16.43 6.62
CA PHE A 451 17.08 -16.66 6.05
C PHE A 451 15.94 -16.33 7.04
N ALA A 452 16.21 -15.51 8.06
CA ALA A 452 15.19 -15.20 9.05
C ALA A 452 13.91 -14.65 8.40
N ASN A 453 12.75 -15.19 8.84
CA ASN A 453 11.40 -14.84 8.35
C ASN A 453 11.16 -15.08 6.84
N CYS A 454 11.92 -15.99 6.21
CA CYS A 454 11.62 -16.47 4.86
C CYS A 454 10.46 -17.46 4.90
N THR A 455 9.22 -16.95 5.02
CA THR A 455 8.04 -17.77 5.32
C THR A 455 7.63 -18.76 4.23
N ALA A 456 8.07 -18.55 2.97
CA ALA A 456 7.83 -19.46 1.84
C ALA A 456 8.95 -20.48 1.63
N LEU A 457 10.09 -20.34 2.31
CA LEU A 457 11.28 -21.16 2.11
C LEU A 457 11.02 -22.62 2.57
N GLN A 458 11.16 -23.57 1.63
CA GLN A 458 10.91 -25.00 1.84
C GLN A 458 12.20 -25.81 1.93
N GLU A 459 13.19 -25.48 1.12
CA GLU A 459 14.42 -26.27 1.02
C GLU A 459 15.66 -25.38 0.94
N VAL A 460 16.69 -25.74 1.70
CA VAL A 460 18.03 -25.15 1.58
C VAL A 460 19.06 -26.28 1.44
N MET A 461 19.90 -26.16 0.42
CA MET A 461 21.04 -27.07 0.19
C MET A 461 22.33 -26.33 0.57
N LEU A 462 23.02 -26.83 1.57
CA LEU A 462 24.28 -26.29 2.08
C LEU A 462 25.48 -27.01 1.47
N PRO A 463 26.64 -26.36 1.38
CA PRO A 463 27.89 -27.02 1.04
C PRO A 463 28.25 -28.18 2.00
N ASP A 464 28.95 -29.17 1.48
CA ASP A 464 29.30 -30.38 2.26
C ASP A 464 30.30 -30.11 3.41
N ASP A 465 30.98 -28.99 3.40
CA ASP A 465 31.89 -28.57 4.48
C ASP A 465 31.24 -27.72 5.58
N MET A 466 29.96 -27.41 5.47
CA MET A 466 29.24 -26.61 6.45
C MET A 466 29.24 -27.26 7.84
N LYS A 467 29.73 -26.53 8.85
CA LYS A 467 29.85 -27.03 10.25
C LYS A 467 28.89 -26.35 11.21
N THR A 468 28.51 -25.11 10.98
CA THR A 468 27.75 -24.34 11.96
C THR A 468 26.54 -23.67 11.30
N ILE A 469 25.39 -23.84 11.94
CA ILE A 469 24.21 -23.01 11.66
C ILE A 469 24.21 -21.86 12.66
N GLY A 470 24.31 -20.64 12.17
CA GLY A 470 24.36 -19.43 13.00
C GLY A 470 23.05 -19.15 13.76
N SER A 471 23.06 -18.13 14.61
CA SER A 471 21.89 -17.76 15.40
C SER A 471 20.75 -17.26 14.51
N SER A 472 19.52 -17.71 14.79
CA SER A 472 18.29 -17.30 14.10
C SER A 472 18.29 -17.48 12.58
N VAL A 473 19.15 -18.32 12.03
CA VAL A 473 19.31 -18.49 10.56
C VAL A 473 18.00 -18.77 9.87
N PHE A 474 17.20 -19.71 10.37
CA PHE A 474 15.89 -20.09 9.81
C PHE A 474 14.73 -19.68 10.73
N SER A 475 14.95 -18.74 11.64
CA SER A 475 13.88 -18.27 12.53
C SER A 475 12.71 -17.74 11.71
N GLY A 476 11.48 -18.23 12.00
CA GLY A 476 10.27 -17.84 11.28
C GLY A 476 10.12 -18.43 9.86
N CYS A 477 10.98 -19.36 9.43
CA CYS A 477 10.82 -20.08 8.16
C CYS A 477 9.70 -21.13 8.28
N SER A 478 8.45 -20.68 8.33
CA SER A 478 7.30 -21.53 8.65
C SER A 478 7.03 -22.64 7.65
N ALA A 479 7.44 -22.48 6.38
CA ALA A 479 7.29 -23.50 5.33
C ALA A 479 8.50 -24.45 5.21
N LEU A 480 9.56 -24.28 6.02
CA LEU A 480 10.79 -25.05 5.88
C LEU A 480 10.55 -26.54 6.19
N ILE A 481 10.91 -27.41 5.25
CA ILE A 481 10.77 -28.87 5.36
C ILE A 481 12.11 -29.60 5.27
N LYS A 482 13.11 -29.01 4.62
CA LYS A 482 14.36 -29.71 4.33
C LYS A 482 15.59 -28.79 4.36
N VAL A 483 16.60 -29.22 5.12
CA VAL A 483 17.98 -28.69 5.08
C VAL A 483 18.93 -29.88 5.18
N ASN A 484 19.99 -29.92 4.36
CA ASN A 484 21.01 -30.96 4.49
C ASN A 484 22.00 -30.63 5.62
N LEU A 485 21.82 -31.26 6.77
CA LEU A 485 22.58 -31.00 8.00
C LEU A 485 23.61 -32.09 8.32
N SER A 486 23.91 -32.99 7.38
CA SER A 486 24.72 -34.17 7.65
C SER A 486 26.14 -33.88 8.16
N GLN A 487 26.71 -32.73 7.82
CA GLN A 487 28.05 -32.32 8.22
C GLN A 487 28.08 -31.29 9.35
N VAL A 488 26.90 -30.79 9.76
CA VAL A 488 26.76 -29.78 10.80
C VAL A 488 27.10 -30.36 12.16
N THR A 489 27.92 -29.63 12.92
CA THR A 489 28.34 -29.99 14.28
C THR A 489 27.77 -29.06 15.35
N TRP A 490 27.38 -27.85 14.96
CA TRP A 490 26.86 -26.86 15.89
C TRP A 490 25.62 -26.14 15.33
N ILE A 491 24.54 -26.13 16.10
CA ILE A 491 23.30 -25.38 15.84
C ILE A 491 23.14 -24.32 16.92
N ASN A 492 23.15 -23.05 16.52
CA ASN A 492 23.14 -21.91 17.45
C ASN A 492 21.74 -21.54 17.97
N LEU A 493 21.70 -20.48 18.81
CA LEU A 493 20.51 -19.87 19.40
C LEU A 493 19.42 -19.62 18.34
N ASN A 494 18.18 -20.07 18.61
CA ASN A 494 16.99 -19.81 17.78
C ASN A 494 17.14 -20.25 16.29
N ALA A 495 18.08 -21.13 15.95
CA ALA A 495 18.43 -21.40 14.56
C ALA A 495 17.25 -21.88 13.70
N PHE A 496 16.29 -22.62 14.28
CA PHE A 496 15.05 -23.11 13.64
C PHE A 496 13.80 -22.66 14.44
N TYR A 497 13.86 -21.51 15.10
CA TYR A 497 12.75 -20.97 15.87
C TYR A 497 11.50 -20.81 14.99
N GLU A 498 10.36 -21.37 15.39
CA GLU A 498 9.09 -21.35 14.63
C GLU A 498 9.15 -21.91 13.21
N CYS A 499 10.02 -22.89 12.91
CA CYS A 499 9.97 -23.68 11.68
C CYS A 499 8.81 -24.68 11.76
N THR A 500 7.59 -24.21 11.58
CA THR A 500 6.37 -24.96 11.91
C THR A 500 6.08 -26.15 10.99
N SER A 501 6.66 -26.21 9.80
CA SER A 501 6.49 -27.32 8.84
C SER A 501 7.56 -28.41 8.94
N LEU A 502 8.57 -28.21 9.78
CA LEU A 502 9.68 -29.16 9.89
C LEU A 502 9.23 -30.41 10.65
N GLU A 503 9.24 -31.58 10.00
CA GLU A 503 8.72 -32.83 10.59
C GLU A 503 9.80 -33.72 11.23
N MET A 504 11.00 -33.72 10.68
CA MET A 504 12.09 -34.59 11.13
C MET A 504 13.42 -33.86 11.06
N LEU A 505 14.21 -33.99 12.13
CA LEU A 505 15.59 -33.55 12.20
C LEU A 505 16.51 -34.73 12.50
N ILE A 506 17.43 -35.01 11.56
CA ILE A 506 18.49 -36.01 11.73
C ILE A 506 19.82 -35.25 11.80
N LEU A 507 20.39 -35.20 13.00
CA LEU A 507 21.55 -34.39 13.37
C LEU A 507 22.69 -35.30 13.81
N ASP A 508 23.10 -36.22 12.93
CA ASP A 508 24.03 -37.33 13.26
C ASP A 508 25.41 -36.85 13.70
N ASN A 509 25.82 -35.65 13.33
CA ASN A 509 27.13 -35.09 13.68
C ASN A 509 27.08 -33.87 14.61
N VAL A 510 25.90 -33.43 14.98
CA VAL A 510 25.73 -32.26 15.88
C VAL A 510 26.16 -32.61 17.31
N THR A 511 27.08 -31.84 17.85
CA THR A 511 27.63 -31.97 19.22
C THR A 511 27.11 -30.89 20.15
N GLU A 512 26.61 -29.78 19.59
CA GLU A 512 26.10 -28.66 20.37
C GLU A 512 24.83 -28.07 19.77
N ILE A 513 23.81 -27.83 20.61
CA ILE A 513 22.54 -27.21 20.25
C ILE A 513 22.30 -26.01 21.17
N GLY A 514 22.13 -24.84 20.57
CA GLY A 514 21.89 -23.57 21.29
C GLY A 514 20.49 -23.48 21.89
N ARG A 515 20.30 -22.47 22.73
CA ARG A 515 19.03 -22.17 23.38
C ARG A 515 17.94 -21.95 22.34
N GLU A 516 16.72 -22.47 22.62
CA GLU A 516 15.52 -22.29 21.81
C GLU A 516 15.70 -22.68 20.34
N ALA A 517 16.66 -23.56 20.01
CA ALA A 517 17.02 -23.87 18.63
C ALA A 517 15.85 -24.38 17.79
N PHE A 518 14.92 -25.14 18.38
CA PHE A 518 13.74 -25.71 17.69
C PHE A 518 12.42 -25.22 18.36
N TYR A 519 12.46 -24.10 19.04
CA TYR A 519 11.26 -23.51 19.67
C TYR A 519 10.14 -23.35 18.65
N GLY A 520 8.93 -23.80 19.00
CA GLY A 520 7.75 -23.62 18.12
C GLY A 520 7.73 -24.46 16.85
N CYS A 521 8.63 -25.46 16.70
CA CYS A 521 8.57 -26.42 15.58
C CYS A 521 7.38 -27.39 15.77
N THR A 522 6.18 -26.88 15.53
CA THR A 522 4.93 -27.57 15.90
C THR A 522 4.67 -28.88 15.18
N SER A 523 5.26 -29.10 14.01
CA SER A 523 5.15 -30.34 13.22
C SER A 523 6.27 -31.34 13.47
N LEU A 524 7.30 -30.98 14.26
CA LEU A 524 8.46 -31.84 14.50
C LEU A 524 8.05 -33.10 15.25
N LYS A 525 8.17 -34.27 14.61
CA LYS A 525 7.79 -35.59 15.12
C LYS A 525 8.99 -36.34 15.69
N THR A 526 10.16 -36.20 15.06
CA THR A 526 11.38 -36.92 15.43
C THR A 526 12.59 -35.99 15.47
N LEU A 527 13.35 -36.06 16.57
CA LEU A 527 14.63 -35.40 16.73
C LEU A 527 15.71 -36.47 17.00
N LYS A 528 16.68 -36.59 16.09
CA LYS A 528 17.80 -37.54 16.24
C LYS A 528 19.10 -36.76 16.44
N ILE A 529 19.73 -36.92 17.61
CA ILE A 529 20.89 -36.17 18.09
C ILE A 529 21.94 -37.10 18.74
N PRO A 530 22.44 -38.12 18.02
CA PRO A 530 23.21 -39.21 18.66
C PRO A 530 24.58 -38.78 19.20
N LYS A 531 25.13 -37.64 18.79
CA LYS A 531 26.43 -37.13 19.24
C LYS A 531 26.34 -35.84 20.07
N CYS A 532 25.14 -35.33 20.33
CA CYS A 532 24.98 -34.07 21.04
C CYS A 532 25.26 -34.22 22.53
N THR A 533 26.15 -33.40 23.02
CA THR A 533 26.56 -33.39 24.43
C THR A 533 26.36 -32.03 25.10
N ARG A 534 26.16 -30.95 24.33
CA ARG A 534 25.95 -29.60 24.87
C ARG A 534 24.63 -29.03 24.41
N PHE A 535 23.82 -28.56 25.34
CA PHE A 535 22.46 -28.11 25.09
C PHE A 535 22.20 -26.74 25.72
N GLY A 536 21.56 -25.87 24.98
CA GLY A 536 20.91 -24.67 25.52
C GLY A 536 19.56 -24.97 26.15
N ASN A 537 18.94 -23.98 26.76
CA ASN A 537 17.62 -24.10 27.36
C ASN A 537 16.51 -24.11 26.32
N TYR A 538 15.38 -24.77 26.63
CA TYR A 538 14.10 -24.67 25.89
C TYR A 538 14.17 -25.11 24.41
N ILE A 539 15.04 -26.06 24.07
CA ILE A 539 15.32 -26.45 22.67
C ILE A 539 14.08 -26.96 21.94
N VAL A 540 13.11 -27.57 22.60
CA VAL A 540 11.89 -28.16 22.00
C VAL A 540 10.59 -27.54 22.56
N THR A 541 10.64 -26.39 23.21
CA THR A 541 9.43 -25.71 23.68
C THR A 541 8.44 -25.51 22.52
N GLY A 542 7.18 -25.86 22.71
CA GLY A 542 6.15 -25.74 21.68
C GLY A 542 6.16 -26.82 20.59
N CYS A 543 7.08 -27.80 20.62
CA CYS A 543 7.11 -28.92 19.69
C CYS A 543 6.01 -29.95 20.00
N LYS A 544 4.74 -29.58 19.81
CA LYS A 544 3.58 -30.38 20.23
C LYS A 544 3.44 -31.74 19.54
N ALA A 545 4.01 -31.90 18.35
CA ALA A 545 3.97 -33.16 17.59
C ALA A 545 5.15 -34.10 17.92
N LEU A 546 6.09 -33.69 18.77
CA LEU A 546 7.30 -34.46 19.03
C LEU A 546 6.97 -35.75 19.81
N THR A 547 7.21 -36.89 19.18
CA THR A 547 6.91 -38.22 19.73
C THR A 547 8.15 -39.11 19.86
N ARG A 548 9.31 -38.66 19.33
CA ARG A 548 10.53 -39.46 19.38
C ARG A 548 11.78 -38.59 19.47
N ILE A 549 12.62 -38.86 20.47
CA ILE A 549 13.97 -38.28 20.58
C ILE A 549 14.97 -39.43 20.64
N GLU A 550 15.99 -39.43 19.77
CA GLU A 550 17.12 -40.34 19.81
C GLU A 550 18.39 -39.58 20.16
N ALA A 551 19.03 -39.95 21.27
CA ALA A 551 20.23 -39.29 21.78
C ALA A 551 21.25 -40.33 22.27
N THR A 552 22.48 -39.88 22.58
CA THR A 552 23.48 -40.72 23.23
C THR A 552 23.43 -40.52 24.73
N ALA A 553 23.41 -41.61 25.49
CA ALA A 553 23.43 -41.60 26.92
C ALA A 553 24.86 -41.31 27.44
N THR A 554 25.30 -40.08 27.39
CA THR A 554 26.48 -39.60 28.12
C THR A 554 26.11 -39.14 29.51
N GLY A 555 27.03 -39.13 30.46
CA GLY A 555 26.78 -38.62 31.79
C GLY A 555 26.22 -37.21 31.80
N ASP A 556 26.75 -36.32 30.94
CA ASP A 556 26.32 -34.92 30.81
C ASP A 556 24.90 -34.81 30.28
N PHE A 557 24.52 -35.60 29.27
CA PHE A 557 23.15 -35.60 28.72
C PHE A 557 22.15 -36.04 29.80
N LEU A 558 22.47 -37.09 30.55
CA LEU A 558 21.63 -37.60 31.64
C LEU A 558 21.50 -36.59 32.80
N ASP A 559 22.57 -35.87 33.13
CA ASP A 559 22.55 -34.79 34.11
C ASP A 559 21.68 -33.60 33.70
N ILE A 560 21.71 -33.25 32.41
CA ILE A 560 20.95 -32.14 31.89
C ILE A 560 19.46 -32.46 31.85
N ILE A 561 19.03 -33.64 31.33
CA ILE A 561 17.60 -33.99 31.24
C ILE A 561 16.97 -34.33 32.59
N GLY A 562 17.79 -34.69 33.60
CA GLY A 562 17.32 -35.08 34.93
C GLY A 562 17.27 -33.96 35.97
N ASN A 563 17.82 -32.79 35.71
CA ASN A 563 18.00 -31.74 36.71
C ASN A 563 17.05 -30.55 36.54
N SER A 564 15.88 -30.62 37.16
CA SER A 564 14.88 -29.55 37.14
C SER A 564 15.12 -28.44 38.17
N SER A 565 16.11 -28.59 39.06
CA SER A 565 16.33 -27.67 40.18
C SER A 565 17.23 -26.47 39.85
N ILE A 566 17.76 -26.41 38.61
CA ILE A 566 18.59 -25.30 38.17
C ILE A 566 17.80 -24.52 37.14
N GLU A 567 17.33 -23.34 37.49
CA GLU A 567 16.59 -22.41 36.64
C GLU A 567 17.27 -22.10 35.26
N ASN A 568 18.50 -22.55 35.08
CA ASN A 568 19.34 -22.33 33.91
C ASN A 568 19.48 -23.54 32.96
N TYR A 569 18.83 -24.70 33.21
CA TYR A 569 19.03 -25.90 32.38
C TYR A 569 17.74 -26.62 31.94
N ALA A 570 16.71 -25.85 31.64
CA ALA A 570 15.41 -26.38 31.20
C ALA A 570 15.45 -26.81 29.70
N VAL A 571 16.32 -27.77 29.34
CA VAL A 571 16.55 -28.19 27.93
C VAL A 571 15.26 -28.65 27.26
N PHE A 572 14.47 -29.50 27.91
CA PHE A 572 13.21 -30.04 27.39
C PHE A 572 11.99 -29.48 28.11
N HIS A 573 12.12 -28.37 28.82
CA HIS A 573 10.98 -27.69 29.43
C HIS A 573 10.29 -26.73 28.46
N ASN A 574 9.01 -26.47 28.71
CA ASN A 574 8.29 -25.40 28.06
C ASN A 574 8.47 -24.09 28.83
N ARG A 575 8.56 -22.97 28.13
CA ARG A 575 8.44 -21.66 28.77
C ARG A 575 7.01 -21.48 29.29
N ASP A 576 6.83 -20.63 30.29
CA ASP A 576 5.53 -20.34 30.90
C ASP A 576 4.45 -19.89 29.89
N THR A 577 4.85 -19.39 28.74
CA THR A 577 3.95 -18.97 27.64
C THR A 577 3.36 -20.12 26.84
N HIS A 578 3.87 -21.36 27.01
CA HIS A 578 3.41 -22.54 26.27
C HIS A 578 2.94 -23.61 27.24
N SER A 579 1.65 -23.55 27.62
CA SER A 579 0.98 -24.52 28.47
C SER A 579 -0.15 -25.24 27.73
N GLY A 580 -0.57 -26.41 28.23
CA GLY A 580 -1.69 -27.15 27.67
C GLY A 580 -1.37 -27.89 26.36
N GLU A 581 -2.30 -27.87 25.39
CA GLU A 581 -2.22 -28.66 24.15
C GLU A 581 -1.08 -28.22 23.20
N ASN A 582 -0.59 -27.01 23.35
CA ASN A 582 0.48 -26.42 22.52
C ASN A 582 1.89 -26.67 23.06
N ALA A 583 2.03 -27.39 24.17
CA ALA A 583 3.30 -27.67 24.81
C ALA A 583 3.92 -28.98 24.29
N PHE A 584 5.26 -29.05 24.31
CA PHE A 584 5.93 -30.35 24.25
C PHE A 584 5.52 -31.19 25.47
N ALA A 585 5.13 -32.44 25.23
CA ALA A 585 4.72 -33.34 26.30
C ALA A 585 5.61 -34.59 26.33
N PRO A 586 6.57 -34.70 27.27
CA PRO A 586 7.40 -35.87 27.43
C PRO A 586 6.60 -37.18 27.54
N ALA A 587 5.44 -37.13 28.24
CA ALA A 587 4.54 -38.28 28.38
C ALA A 587 4.00 -38.87 27.04
N ARG A 588 4.15 -38.14 25.91
CA ARG A 588 3.81 -38.62 24.58
C ARG A 588 5.05 -39.03 23.78
N CYS A 589 6.25 -38.80 24.26
CA CYS A 589 7.50 -38.95 23.55
C CYS A 589 8.29 -40.17 23.97
N ASP A 590 8.71 -41.00 23.04
CA ASP A 590 9.63 -42.09 23.24
C ASP A 590 11.08 -41.56 23.25
N LEU A 591 11.79 -41.72 24.34
CA LEU A 591 13.21 -41.39 24.46
C LEU A 591 14.06 -42.64 24.17
N VAL A 592 14.85 -42.58 23.10
CA VAL A 592 15.78 -43.65 22.73
C VAL A 592 17.20 -43.19 23.00
N LEU A 593 17.89 -43.90 23.87
CA LEU A 593 19.24 -43.59 24.27
C LEU A 593 20.21 -44.64 23.70
N ASN A 594 21.17 -44.21 22.90
CA ASN A 594 22.26 -45.07 22.39
C ASN A 594 23.36 -45.08 23.46
N THR A 595 23.82 -46.26 23.88
CA THR A 595 24.88 -46.42 24.88
C THR A 595 25.98 -47.28 24.31
N ASP A 596 27.23 -46.84 24.41
CA ASP A 596 28.41 -47.63 23.99
C ASP A 596 28.85 -48.65 25.07
N LYS A 597 28.10 -48.78 26.18
CA LYS A 597 28.50 -49.61 27.31
C LYS A 597 27.34 -50.48 27.80
N GLN A 598 27.23 -51.69 27.24
CA GLN A 598 26.51 -52.76 27.90
C GLN A 598 26.97 -54.13 27.40
N GLU A 599 28.10 -54.55 27.84
CA GLU A 599 28.39 -55.99 27.82
C GLU A 599 28.02 -56.72 29.13
N ASP A 600 27.67 -56.00 30.22
CA ASP A 600 27.45 -56.61 31.54
C ASP A 600 26.07 -56.44 32.18
N GLY A 601 25.08 -55.94 31.45
CA GLY A 601 23.69 -55.81 31.92
C GLY A 601 23.49 -54.80 33.06
N THR A 602 24.51 -54.04 33.44
CA THR A 602 24.47 -53.15 34.64
C THR A 602 24.53 -51.68 34.32
N ALA A 603 24.61 -51.29 33.08
CA ALA A 603 24.82 -49.90 32.70
C ALA A 603 23.59 -49.16 32.10
N VAL A 604 22.47 -49.28 32.70
CA VAL A 604 21.74 -48.05 32.97
C VAL A 604 22.64 -47.31 33.96
N PRO A 605 23.12 -46.07 33.67
CA PRO A 605 23.92 -45.38 34.66
C PRO A 605 23.16 -45.45 35.98
N LYS A 606 23.71 -46.17 36.97
CA LYS A 606 23.23 -46.06 38.33
C LYS A 606 23.53 -44.64 38.73
N VAL A 607 22.56 -43.80 38.51
CA VAL A 607 22.55 -42.43 39.00
C VAL A 607 22.75 -42.61 40.51
N SER A 608 23.97 -42.33 40.96
CA SER A 608 24.40 -42.53 42.31
C SER A 608 23.39 -41.99 43.30
N GLY A 609 22.73 -42.87 44.08
CA GLY A 609 22.03 -42.58 45.32
C GLY A 609 20.74 -41.76 45.26
N ASN A 610 20.50 -40.96 44.28
CA ASN A 610 19.24 -40.26 44.01
C ASN A 610 18.85 -40.61 42.60
N ASN A 611 17.73 -41.30 42.40
CA ASN A 611 17.14 -41.50 41.09
C ASN A 611 17.01 -40.12 40.42
N ARG A 612 17.96 -39.71 39.61
CA ARG A 612 17.91 -38.41 38.86
C ARG A 612 16.88 -38.41 37.74
N TRP A 613 16.22 -39.52 37.51
CA TRP A 613 14.98 -39.64 36.73
C TRP A 613 13.73 -39.28 37.56
N THR A 614 13.82 -39.35 38.89
CA THR A 614 12.87 -38.74 39.79
C THR A 614 13.42 -37.38 40.19
N LEU A 615 12.87 -36.37 39.64
CA LEU A 615 13.07 -34.96 39.94
C LEU A 615 13.23 -34.67 41.42
N ALA A 616 14.00 -33.61 41.75
CA ALA A 616 14.09 -33.05 43.09
C ALA A 616 12.71 -33.01 43.76
N ALA A 617 12.65 -33.21 45.05
CA ALA A 617 11.45 -33.49 45.85
C ALA A 617 10.26 -32.51 45.71
N ASN A 618 10.40 -31.45 44.96
CA ASN A 618 9.39 -30.40 44.77
C ASN A 618 9.06 -30.08 43.26
N ALA A 619 9.55 -30.84 42.29
CA ALA A 619 9.23 -30.66 40.89
C ALA A 619 8.42 -31.85 40.37
N SER A 620 7.41 -31.58 39.52
CA SER A 620 6.67 -32.64 38.86
C SER A 620 7.58 -33.46 37.97
N PRO A 621 7.61 -34.81 38.10
CA PRO A 621 8.52 -35.65 37.34
C PRO A 621 8.26 -35.53 35.84
N MET A 622 9.32 -35.35 35.04
CA MET A 622 9.24 -35.43 33.60
C MET A 622 9.04 -36.91 33.22
N MET A 623 7.79 -37.28 33.01
CA MET A 623 7.44 -38.68 32.72
C MET A 623 7.45 -38.87 31.19
N TRP A 624 8.46 -39.59 30.71
CA TRP A 624 8.52 -40.01 29.30
C TRP A 624 7.54 -41.18 29.07
N LYS A 625 7.00 -41.25 27.84
CA LYS A 625 6.11 -42.36 27.43
C LYS A 625 6.86 -43.69 27.46
N SER A 626 8.08 -43.71 26.97
CA SER A 626 9.01 -44.85 27.12
C SER A 626 10.46 -44.35 27.13
N ILE A 627 11.35 -45.11 27.73
CA ILE A 627 12.80 -44.94 27.63
C ILE A 627 13.35 -46.25 27.12
N THR A 628 14.02 -46.24 26.00
CA THR A 628 14.63 -47.43 25.38
C THR A 628 16.11 -47.21 25.23
N PHE A 629 16.91 -48.18 25.69
CA PHE A 629 18.35 -48.19 25.49
C PHE A 629 18.64 -49.08 24.28
N ARG A 630 19.42 -48.57 23.32
CA ARG A 630 19.93 -49.30 22.19
C ARG A 630 21.44 -49.51 22.37
N GLN A 631 21.91 -50.74 22.10
CA GLN A 631 23.34 -51.07 22.00
C GLN A 631 23.93 -50.57 20.70
#